data_4bd645447da7d510f3f63f85f9ccbfd9
#
_entry.id   4bd645447da7d510f3f63f85f9ccbfd9
#
_cell.length_a   1.000
_cell.length_b   1.000
_cell.length_c   1.000
_cell.angle_alpha   90.00
_cell.angle_beta   90.00
_cell.angle_gamma   90.00
#
_symmetry.space_group_name_H-M   'P 1'
#
loop_
_entity.id
_entity.type
_entity.pdbx_description
1 polymer ?
#
loop_
_entity_poly.entity_id
_entity_poly.type
_entity_poly.pdbx_seq_one_letter_code
_entity_poly.pdbx_strand_id
1 'polypeptide(L)'
;LEEEAKDGRFKKWSQVPIFWDAIRNRVYYGTGSLAHVDRFAEMFEDTFKLSRGTLRLATAGTIGAQEVDAVGDVLELHTCSEFVPDVTPAEPEWGVTNEPVWFGNEFLVWLWCGRGGSVLDEVTFADNTRLVGMFNGGVKLDCPRGETGDDTINATCGPRTPEARTALRLGKLPREAGLTIVTNDNQYAFKFDAELFAFKSLKLPKYEGLADGAPLARLRWVREVAETFEKLYRQFLKLRLSTRWAKELEQIREFIQEGVKC
;
A
#
# COMPACT_ATOMS: atom_id res chain seq x y z
N LEU A 1 9.85 42.42 5.89
CA LEU A 1 9.42 41.00 5.90
C LEU A 1 7.93 40.86 5.57
N GLU A 2 6.99 41.62 6.20
CA GLU A 2 5.56 41.50 5.85
C GLU A 2 5.20 42.06 4.47
N GLU A 3 5.84 43.15 4.04
CA GLU A 3 5.68 43.74 2.70
C GLU A 3 6.29 42.84 1.61
N GLU A 4 7.46 42.25 1.86
CA GLU A 4 8.11 41.31 0.95
C GLU A 4 7.33 39.98 0.80
N ALA A 5 6.58 39.55 1.84
CA ALA A 5 5.70 38.41 1.77
C ALA A 5 4.49 38.68 0.84
N LYS A 6 4.02 39.93 0.75
CA LYS A 6 2.92 40.31 -0.15
C LYS A 6 3.33 40.38 -1.61
N ASP A 7 4.61 40.66 -1.91
CA ASP A 7 5.16 40.72 -3.28
C ASP A 7 5.33 39.36 -3.95
N GLY A 8 5.02 38.27 -3.24
CA GLY A 8 5.12 36.91 -3.78
C GLY A 8 6.55 36.38 -3.96
N ARG A 9 7.59 37.09 -3.51
CA ARG A 9 8.99 36.67 -3.59
C ARG A 9 9.29 35.38 -2.84
N PHE A 10 8.49 35.06 -1.79
CA PHE A 10 8.61 33.85 -1.01
C PHE A 10 7.58 32.76 -1.39
N LYS A 11 6.83 32.93 -2.49
CA LYS A 11 5.89 31.90 -2.95
C LYS A 11 6.66 30.73 -3.54
N LYS A 12 6.58 29.59 -2.88
CA LYS A 12 7.09 28.33 -3.40
C LYS A 12 6.03 27.71 -4.31
N TRP A 13 6.37 27.60 -5.59
CA TRP A 13 5.54 26.87 -6.55
C TRP A 13 5.85 25.37 -6.45
N SER A 14 4.83 24.55 -6.35
CA SER A 14 4.95 23.11 -6.47
C SER A 14 3.96 22.61 -7.53
N GLN A 15 4.39 21.63 -8.32
CA GLN A 15 3.55 20.99 -9.31
C GLN A 15 3.37 19.53 -8.93
N VAL A 16 2.14 19.06 -8.95
CA VAL A 16 1.81 17.67 -8.70
C VAL A 16 1.24 17.09 -9.98
N PRO A 17 1.85 16.03 -10.54
CA PRO A 17 1.33 15.39 -11.74
C PRO A 17 0.00 14.69 -11.44
N ILE A 18 -0.93 14.81 -12.38
CA ILE A 18 -2.25 14.18 -12.32
C ILE A 18 -2.46 13.38 -13.60
N PHE A 19 -2.91 12.15 -13.45
CA PHE A 19 -3.39 11.35 -14.56
C PHE A 19 -4.84 10.92 -14.29
N TRP A 20 -5.76 11.44 -15.10
CA TRP A 20 -7.16 11.06 -15.05
C TRP A 20 -7.49 10.04 -16.15
N ASP A 21 -7.78 8.81 -15.72
CA ASP A 21 -8.32 7.74 -16.57
C ASP A 21 -9.86 7.76 -16.46
N ALA A 22 -10.48 8.58 -17.32
CA ALA A 22 -11.93 8.76 -17.34
C ALA A 22 -12.70 7.48 -17.72
N ILE A 23 -12.07 6.57 -18.47
CA ILE A 23 -12.70 5.30 -18.85
C ILE A 23 -12.85 4.38 -17.64
N ARG A 24 -11.87 4.42 -16.72
CA ARG A 24 -11.87 3.61 -15.50
C ARG A 24 -12.37 4.34 -14.27
N ASN A 25 -12.78 5.61 -14.41
CA ASN A 25 -13.16 6.49 -13.30
C ASN A 25 -12.09 6.54 -12.21
N ARG A 26 -10.82 6.68 -12.62
CA ARG A 26 -9.68 6.74 -11.69
C ARG A 26 -8.83 7.96 -11.92
N VAL A 27 -8.35 8.54 -10.83
CA VAL A 27 -7.35 9.60 -10.85
C VAL A 27 -6.11 9.12 -10.13
N TYR A 28 -4.97 9.16 -10.81
CA TYR A 28 -3.66 8.92 -10.22
C TYR A 28 -3.05 10.27 -9.88
N TYR A 29 -2.84 10.48 -8.59
CA TYR A 29 -2.37 11.76 -8.05
C TYR A 29 -0.96 11.63 -7.49
N GLY A 30 -0.02 12.42 -7.98
CA GLY A 30 1.42 12.26 -7.78
C GLY A 30 1.95 12.78 -6.44
N THR A 31 1.17 12.68 -5.35
CA THR A 31 1.63 13.00 -3.99
C THR A 31 0.99 12.09 -2.96
N GLY A 32 1.70 11.84 -1.85
CA GLY A 32 1.16 11.15 -0.67
C GLY A 32 0.75 12.11 0.46
N SER A 33 0.68 13.42 0.21
CA SER A 33 0.25 14.41 1.20
C SER A 33 -1.28 14.49 1.24
N LEU A 34 -1.90 14.06 2.33
CA LEU A 34 -3.36 14.09 2.50
C LEU A 34 -3.93 15.49 2.35
N ALA A 35 -3.27 16.51 2.90
CA ALA A 35 -3.72 17.90 2.74
C ALA A 35 -3.76 18.36 1.28
N HIS A 36 -2.87 17.85 0.42
CA HIS A 36 -2.92 18.11 -1.01
C HIS A 36 -4.01 17.28 -1.70
N VAL A 37 -4.22 16.03 -1.25
CA VAL A 37 -5.29 15.15 -1.77
C VAL A 37 -6.65 15.76 -1.51
N ASP A 38 -6.91 16.23 -0.28
CA ASP A 38 -8.19 16.84 0.10
C ASP A 38 -8.48 18.11 -0.73
N ARG A 39 -7.48 19.01 -0.84
CA ARG A 39 -7.61 20.21 -1.66
C ARG A 39 -7.83 19.89 -3.15
N PHE A 40 -7.17 18.85 -3.64
CA PHE A 40 -7.36 18.41 -5.01
C PHE A 40 -8.78 17.85 -5.21
N ALA A 41 -9.28 17.03 -4.29
CA ALA A 41 -10.62 16.47 -4.36
C ALA A 41 -11.67 17.59 -4.39
N GLU A 42 -11.56 18.56 -3.49
CA GLU A 42 -12.45 19.73 -3.48
C GLU A 42 -12.43 20.51 -4.80
N MET A 43 -11.22 20.84 -5.29
CA MET A 43 -11.04 21.57 -6.54
C MET A 43 -11.58 20.79 -7.74
N PHE A 44 -11.35 19.48 -7.79
CA PHE A 44 -11.84 18.61 -8.87
C PHE A 44 -13.38 18.55 -8.88
N GLU A 45 -13.99 18.32 -7.72
CA GLU A 45 -15.44 18.28 -7.57
C GLU A 45 -16.11 19.61 -7.95
N ASP A 46 -15.53 20.72 -7.51
CA ASP A 46 -16.03 22.06 -7.87
C ASP A 46 -15.89 22.35 -9.37
N THR A 47 -14.75 21.95 -9.97
CA THR A 47 -14.48 22.19 -11.42
C THR A 47 -15.47 21.41 -12.29
N PHE A 48 -15.72 20.16 -11.96
CA PHE A 48 -16.58 19.27 -12.75
C PHE A 48 -18.03 19.25 -12.24
N LYS A 49 -18.37 20.11 -11.28
CA LYS A 49 -19.73 20.22 -10.69
C LYS A 49 -20.24 18.89 -10.12
N LEU A 50 -19.36 18.14 -9.50
CA LEU A 50 -19.68 16.89 -8.84
C LEU A 50 -20.16 17.14 -7.41
N SER A 51 -20.91 16.18 -6.85
CA SER A 51 -21.27 16.20 -5.45
C SER A 51 -20.05 16.00 -4.56
N ARG A 52 -20.05 16.61 -3.36
CA ARG A 52 -18.96 16.41 -2.38
C ARG A 52 -18.82 14.93 -2.01
N GLY A 53 -17.58 14.46 -1.94
CA GLY A 53 -17.27 13.05 -1.66
C GLY A 53 -17.44 12.10 -2.85
N THR A 54 -17.60 12.62 -4.08
CA THR A 54 -17.60 11.81 -5.30
C THR A 54 -16.21 11.29 -5.59
N LEU A 55 -15.18 12.14 -5.44
CA LEU A 55 -13.78 11.71 -5.54
C LEU A 55 -13.30 11.23 -4.17
N ARG A 56 -13.02 9.94 -4.06
CA ARG A 56 -12.57 9.31 -2.82
C ARG A 56 -11.17 8.74 -2.96
N LEU A 57 -10.38 8.85 -1.90
CA LEU A 57 -9.08 8.21 -1.83
C LEU A 57 -9.25 6.69 -1.73
N ALA A 58 -8.59 5.95 -2.62
CA ALA A 58 -8.57 4.49 -2.56
C ALA A 58 -7.48 4.04 -1.57
N THR A 59 -7.81 3.99 -0.29
CA THR A 59 -6.96 3.43 0.77
C THR A 59 -7.09 1.91 0.84
N ALA A 60 -6.20 1.25 1.58
CA ALA A 60 -6.36 -0.18 1.87
C ALA A 60 -7.69 -0.46 2.58
N GLY A 61 -8.11 0.41 3.49
CA GLY A 61 -9.38 0.30 4.20
C GLY A 61 -10.59 0.41 3.27
N THR A 62 -10.63 1.42 2.36
CA THR A 62 -11.75 1.56 1.42
C THR A 62 -11.88 0.38 0.46
N ILE A 63 -10.74 -0.13 -0.03
CA ILE A 63 -10.73 -1.32 -0.90
C ILE A 63 -11.17 -2.56 -0.09
N GLY A 64 -10.71 -2.68 1.16
CA GLY A 64 -11.12 -3.75 2.07
C GLY A 64 -12.63 -3.74 2.35
N ALA A 65 -13.18 -2.57 2.67
CA ALA A 65 -14.62 -2.40 2.89
C ALA A 65 -15.45 -2.79 1.66
N GLN A 66 -14.99 -2.45 0.46
CA GLN A 66 -15.65 -2.87 -0.79
C GLN A 66 -15.66 -4.40 -0.96
N GLU A 67 -14.59 -5.10 -0.60
CA GLU A 67 -14.54 -6.57 -0.69
C GLU A 67 -15.42 -7.24 0.38
N VAL A 68 -15.50 -6.67 1.60
CA VAL A 68 -16.42 -7.16 2.65
C VAL A 68 -17.87 -7.02 2.19
N ASP A 69 -18.26 -5.85 1.67
CA ASP A 69 -19.60 -5.62 1.13
C ASP A 69 -19.91 -6.55 -0.06
N ALA A 70 -18.94 -6.78 -0.94
CA ALA A 70 -19.10 -7.65 -2.10
C ALA A 70 -19.38 -9.13 -1.73
N VAL A 71 -18.94 -9.59 -0.57
CA VAL A 71 -19.26 -10.94 -0.06
C VAL A 71 -20.51 -10.96 0.82
N GLY A 72 -21.16 -9.81 1.02
CA GLY A 72 -22.37 -9.67 1.82
C GLY A 72 -22.13 -9.79 3.33
N ASP A 73 -20.93 -9.44 3.78
CA ASP A 73 -20.54 -9.46 5.18
C ASP A 73 -20.61 -8.06 5.80
N VAL A 74 -20.46 -7.95 7.12
CA VAL A 74 -20.57 -6.71 7.88
C VAL A 74 -19.18 -6.29 8.35
N LEU A 75 -18.75 -5.09 7.92
CA LEU A 75 -17.39 -4.60 8.16
C LEU A 75 -17.01 -4.54 9.64
N GLU A 76 -17.97 -4.14 10.49
CA GLU A 76 -17.80 -4.00 11.94
C GLU A 76 -17.55 -5.32 12.67
N LEU A 77 -17.78 -6.46 12.01
CA LEU A 77 -17.49 -7.80 12.55
C LEU A 77 -16.05 -8.24 12.29
N HIS A 78 -15.32 -7.50 11.45
CA HIS A 78 -13.92 -7.79 11.16
C HIS A 78 -12.99 -6.98 12.04
N THR A 79 -12.06 -7.70 12.67
CA THR A 79 -10.98 -7.12 13.50
C THR A 79 -9.62 -7.47 12.92
N CYS A 80 -8.58 -6.76 13.33
CA CYS A 80 -7.21 -7.09 12.96
C CYS A 80 -6.84 -8.50 13.47
N SER A 81 -6.10 -9.24 12.64
CA SER A 81 -5.62 -10.58 13.02
C SER A 81 -4.56 -10.49 14.11
N GLU A 82 -4.68 -11.35 15.11
CA GLU A 82 -3.65 -11.51 16.14
C GLU A 82 -2.47 -12.33 15.60
N PHE A 83 -1.50 -11.67 15.00
CA PHE A 83 -0.29 -12.32 14.49
C PHE A 83 0.61 -12.83 15.63
N VAL A 84 0.66 -12.08 16.72
CA VAL A 84 1.33 -12.49 17.97
C VAL A 84 0.26 -12.49 19.05
N PRO A 85 -0.13 -13.65 19.59
CA PRO A 85 -1.14 -13.75 20.63
C PRO A 85 -0.83 -12.83 21.81
N ASP A 86 -1.85 -12.21 22.36
CA ASP A 86 -1.81 -11.29 23.51
C ASP A 86 -1.00 -9.99 23.29
N VAL A 87 -0.38 -9.80 22.13
CA VAL A 87 0.44 -8.62 21.81
C VAL A 87 -0.16 -7.79 20.68
N THR A 88 -0.57 -8.41 19.58
CA THR A 88 -1.21 -7.68 18.47
C THR A 88 -2.65 -7.36 18.84
N PRO A 89 -3.05 -6.09 18.94
CA PRO A 89 -4.43 -5.74 19.28
C PRO A 89 -5.38 -6.01 18.11
N ALA A 90 -6.62 -6.34 18.44
CA ALA A 90 -7.68 -6.51 17.46
C ALA A 90 -8.07 -5.18 16.78
N GLU A 91 -7.88 -4.08 17.48
CA GLU A 91 -8.14 -2.71 16.98
C GLU A 91 -6.87 -1.87 17.13
N PRO A 92 -6.06 -1.75 16.08
CA PRO A 92 -4.91 -0.85 16.08
C PRO A 92 -5.32 0.61 16.28
N GLU A 93 -4.56 1.33 17.10
CA GLU A 93 -4.87 2.73 17.46
C GLU A 93 -4.48 3.75 16.39
N TRP A 94 -3.89 3.33 15.29
CA TRP A 94 -3.57 4.24 14.20
C TRP A 94 -4.55 4.10 13.03
N GLY A 95 -4.74 5.19 12.34
CA GLY A 95 -5.53 5.29 11.13
C GLY A 95 -5.70 6.75 10.75
N VAL A 96 -5.58 7.04 9.48
CA VAL A 96 -5.80 8.38 8.95
C VAL A 96 -7.29 8.60 8.62
N THR A 97 -8.02 7.51 8.52
CA THR A 97 -9.44 7.48 8.19
C THR A 97 -10.16 6.57 9.20
N ASN A 98 -11.48 6.72 9.32
CA ASN A 98 -12.31 5.83 10.15
C ASN A 98 -12.51 4.44 9.53
N GLU A 99 -11.69 4.09 8.56
CA GLU A 99 -11.76 2.83 7.83
C GLU A 99 -10.72 1.83 8.37
N PRO A 100 -10.92 0.52 8.18
CA PRO A 100 -10.03 -0.51 8.70
C PRO A 100 -8.70 -0.57 7.91
N VAL A 101 -7.86 0.45 8.11
CA VAL A 101 -6.55 0.58 7.44
C VAL A 101 -5.61 -0.58 7.76
N TRP A 102 -5.84 -1.29 8.86
CA TRP A 102 -5.09 -2.47 9.27
C TRP A 102 -5.12 -3.60 8.21
N PHE A 103 -6.08 -3.64 7.30
CA PHE A 103 -6.05 -4.56 6.15
C PHE A 103 -4.78 -4.41 5.32
N GLY A 104 -4.26 -3.18 5.18
CA GLY A 104 -3.01 -2.93 4.48
C GLY A 104 -1.79 -3.46 5.24
N ASN A 105 -1.78 -3.32 6.57
CA ASN A 105 -0.72 -3.86 7.42
C ASN A 105 -0.72 -5.39 7.37
N GLU A 106 -1.89 -6.03 7.47
CA GLU A 106 -2.05 -7.49 7.32
C GLU A 106 -1.57 -7.98 5.96
N PHE A 107 -1.86 -7.23 4.89
CA PHE A 107 -1.37 -7.53 3.56
C PHE A 107 0.16 -7.56 3.49
N LEU A 108 0.83 -6.58 4.10
CA LEU A 108 2.30 -6.58 4.17
C LEU A 108 2.83 -7.74 5.03
N VAL A 109 2.18 -8.09 6.13
CA VAL A 109 2.54 -9.27 6.93
C VAL A 109 2.38 -10.55 6.11
N TRP A 110 1.26 -10.67 5.39
CA TRP A 110 1.01 -11.82 4.52
C TRP A 110 2.04 -11.95 3.39
N LEU A 111 2.39 -10.84 2.74
CA LEU A 111 3.45 -10.82 1.73
C LEU A 111 4.81 -11.25 2.30
N TRP A 112 5.08 -10.86 3.53
CA TRP A 112 6.35 -11.15 4.19
C TRP A 112 6.45 -12.59 4.66
N CYS A 113 5.41 -13.09 5.34
CA CYS A 113 5.44 -14.36 6.06
C CYS A 113 4.77 -15.50 5.29
N GLY A 114 3.70 -15.21 4.57
CA GLY A 114 2.79 -16.23 4.03
C GLY A 114 3.29 -16.96 2.77
N ARG A 115 4.38 -16.50 2.14
CA ARG A 115 4.89 -17.10 0.90
C ARG A 115 6.41 -17.32 0.90
N GLY A 116 6.92 -17.93 1.98
CA GLY A 116 8.33 -18.35 2.04
C GLY A 116 9.32 -17.24 2.32
N GLY A 117 8.88 -16.13 2.89
CA GLY A 117 9.75 -15.01 3.30
C GLY A 117 9.75 -13.86 2.28
N SER A 118 10.84 -13.18 2.08
CA SER A 118 10.95 -11.93 1.33
C SER A 118 10.75 -11.99 -0.19
N VAL A 119 10.34 -13.13 -0.76
CA VAL A 119 10.10 -13.30 -2.19
C VAL A 119 8.63 -13.65 -2.41
N LEU A 120 7.96 -12.88 -3.27
CA LEU A 120 6.65 -13.24 -3.78
C LEU A 120 6.83 -14.30 -4.86
N ASP A 121 6.30 -15.49 -4.62
CA ASP A 121 6.20 -16.50 -5.66
C ASP A 121 5.44 -15.97 -6.87
N GLU A 122 5.66 -16.59 -8.03
CA GLU A 122 4.93 -16.23 -9.24
C GLU A 122 3.41 -16.35 -9.00
N VAL A 123 2.71 -15.23 -9.13
CA VAL A 123 1.26 -15.16 -9.07
C VAL A 123 0.73 -14.96 -10.47
N THR A 124 -0.10 -15.88 -10.93
CA THR A 124 -0.82 -15.73 -12.20
C THR A 124 -2.28 -15.38 -11.92
N PHE A 125 -2.74 -14.25 -12.44
CA PHE A 125 -4.12 -13.79 -12.32
C PHE A 125 -5.01 -14.43 -13.40
N ALA A 126 -6.34 -14.31 -13.21
CA ALA A 126 -7.33 -14.89 -14.13
C ALA A 126 -7.24 -14.36 -15.59
N ASP A 127 -6.70 -13.19 -15.78
CA ASP A 127 -6.42 -12.57 -17.09
C ASP A 127 -5.04 -12.93 -17.68
N ASN A 128 -4.39 -13.94 -17.12
CA ASN A 128 -3.03 -14.38 -17.44
C ASN A 128 -1.92 -13.35 -17.16
N THR A 129 -2.21 -12.25 -16.48
CA THR A 129 -1.16 -11.36 -15.97
C THR A 129 -0.34 -12.13 -14.94
N ARG A 130 1.00 -12.08 -15.07
CA ARG A 130 1.92 -12.67 -14.10
C ARG A 130 2.56 -11.58 -13.27
N LEU A 131 2.77 -11.86 -12.01
CA LEU A 131 3.48 -11.00 -11.08
C LEU A 131 4.48 -11.82 -10.29
N VAL A 132 5.72 -11.35 -10.27
CA VAL A 132 6.79 -11.84 -9.37
C VAL A 132 7.29 -10.64 -8.59
N GLY A 133 7.67 -10.82 -7.34
CA GLY A 133 8.15 -9.70 -6.56
C GLY A 133 9.08 -10.10 -5.43
N MET A 134 9.70 -9.08 -4.85
CA MET A 134 10.54 -9.23 -3.66
C MET A 134 10.53 -7.96 -2.83
N PHE A 135 10.75 -8.12 -1.55
CA PHE A 135 11.11 -7.00 -0.70
C PHE A 135 12.48 -6.47 -1.09
N ASN A 136 12.57 -5.17 -1.34
CA ASN A 136 13.80 -4.50 -1.74
C ASN A 136 13.85 -3.11 -1.12
N GLY A 137 14.70 -2.95 -0.12
CA GLY A 137 14.81 -1.72 0.66
C GLY A 137 14.34 -1.88 2.09
N GLY A 138 14.14 -0.75 2.76
CA GLY A 138 13.75 -0.71 4.16
C GLY A 138 12.30 -1.11 4.42
N VAL A 139 12.02 -1.31 5.69
CA VAL A 139 10.67 -1.51 6.22
C VAL A 139 10.46 -0.56 7.40
N LYS A 140 9.27 0.02 7.49
CA LYS A 140 8.81 0.77 8.66
C LYS A 140 7.73 -0.05 9.35
N LEU A 141 7.90 -0.26 10.66
CA LEU A 141 6.94 -0.97 11.51
C LEU A 141 6.49 -0.02 12.62
N ASP A 142 5.21 0.04 12.83
CA ASP A 142 4.61 0.86 13.88
C ASP A 142 4.01 -0.04 14.97
N CYS A 143 3.98 0.45 16.20
CA CYS A 143 3.35 -0.25 17.31
C CYS A 143 1.84 -0.01 17.28
N PRO A 144 1.02 -1.05 17.07
CA PRO A 144 -0.44 -0.89 16.98
C PRO A 144 -1.10 -0.46 18.29
N ARG A 145 -0.42 -0.59 19.42
CA ARG A 145 -0.92 -0.15 20.74
C ARG A 145 -0.50 1.27 21.11
N GLY A 146 0.36 1.92 20.30
CA GLY A 146 0.91 3.21 20.65
C GLY A 146 1.87 3.23 21.86
N GLU A 147 2.17 2.05 22.44
CA GLU A 147 2.98 1.93 23.67
C GLU A 147 4.47 2.11 23.41
N THR A 148 4.93 1.76 22.22
CA THR A 148 6.33 1.86 21.80
C THR A 148 6.43 2.64 20.48
N GLY A 149 7.59 3.25 20.26
CA GLY A 149 7.83 4.01 19.03
C GLY A 149 7.90 3.17 17.76
N ASP A 150 8.00 3.85 16.62
CA ASP A 150 8.18 3.26 15.30
C ASP A 150 9.59 2.71 15.13
N ASP A 151 9.73 1.61 14.38
CA ASP A 151 11.01 1.10 13.92
C ASP A 151 11.16 1.35 12.42
N THR A 152 12.22 2.03 12.04
CA THR A 152 12.60 2.20 10.63
C THR A 152 13.91 1.47 10.38
N ILE A 153 13.85 0.38 9.62
CA ILE A 153 14.98 -0.48 9.31
C ILE A 153 15.39 -0.24 7.87
N ASN A 154 16.55 0.38 7.70
CA ASN A 154 17.13 0.69 6.39
C ASN A 154 18.17 -0.38 6.02
N ALA A 155 17.77 -1.30 5.16
CA ALA A 155 18.63 -2.35 4.64
C ALA A 155 18.25 -2.66 3.18
N THR A 156 19.10 -3.37 2.45
CA THR A 156 18.78 -3.81 1.08
C THR A 156 17.54 -4.71 1.05
N CYS A 157 17.35 -5.51 2.11
CA CYS A 157 16.12 -6.25 2.34
C CYS A 157 15.76 -6.16 3.83
N GLY A 158 15.04 -5.11 4.21
CA GLY A 158 14.64 -4.85 5.58
C GLY A 158 13.97 -6.05 6.26
N PRO A 159 12.99 -6.70 5.64
CA PRO A 159 12.31 -7.87 6.20
C PRO A 159 13.21 -9.07 6.55
N ARG A 160 14.39 -9.19 5.95
CA ARG A 160 15.34 -10.27 6.26
C ARG A 160 16.20 -10.02 7.49
N THR A 161 16.19 -8.81 8.02
CA THR A 161 17.01 -8.46 9.17
C THR A 161 16.47 -9.05 10.46
N PRO A 162 17.34 -9.40 11.41
CA PRO A 162 16.91 -9.87 12.73
C PRO A 162 16.07 -8.83 13.49
N GLU A 163 16.39 -7.55 13.33
CA GLU A 163 15.71 -6.43 13.94
C GLU A 163 14.24 -6.36 13.50
N ALA A 164 13.99 -6.50 12.19
CA ALA A 164 12.63 -6.48 11.65
C ALA A 164 11.78 -7.65 12.17
N ARG A 165 12.40 -8.83 12.28
CA ARG A 165 11.74 -10.01 12.86
C ARG A 165 11.47 -9.83 14.35
N THR A 166 12.40 -9.22 15.07
CA THR A 166 12.21 -8.92 16.50
C THR A 166 11.04 -7.94 16.67
N ALA A 167 10.96 -6.91 15.82
CA ALA A 167 9.84 -5.97 15.84
C ALA A 167 8.49 -6.67 15.60
N LEU A 168 8.40 -7.59 14.62
CA LEU A 168 7.19 -8.40 14.42
C LEU A 168 6.83 -9.24 15.64
N ARG A 169 7.81 -9.89 16.28
CA ARG A 169 7.59 -10.69 17.50
C ARG A 169 7.09 -9.87 18.68
N LEU A 170 7.45 -8.59 18.70
CA LEU A 170 6.96 -7.62 19.67
C LEU A 170 5.58 -7.04 19.30
N GLY A 171 4.93 -7.59 18.26
CA GLY A 171 3.60 -7.20 17.82
C GLY A 171 3.55 -5.93 16.96
N LYS A 172 4.70 -5.39 16.53
CA LYS A 172 4.71 -4.27 15.57
C LYS A 172 4.29 -4.75 14.19
N LEU A 173 3.51 -3.93 13.49
CA LEU A 173 3.03 -4.24 12.15
C LEU A 173 3.71 -3.38 11.09
N PRO A 174 4.02 -3.93 9.90
CA PRO A 174 4.62 -3.16 8.84
C PRO A 174 3.61 -2.16 8.26
N ARG A 175 4.02 -0.90 8.19
CA ARG A 175 3.25 0.20 7.60
C ARG A 175 3.77 0.63 6.25
N GLU A 176 5.10 0.59 6.06
CA GLU A 176 5.73 0.88 4.79
C GLU A 176 6.80 -0.16 4.48
N ALA A 177 6.88 -0.61 3.24
CA ALA A 177 7.92 -1.53 2.80
C ALA A 177 8.40 -1.21 1.38
N GLY A 178 9.72 -1.37 1.17
CA GLY A 178 10.30 -1.32 -0.16
C GLY A 178 10.04 -2.61 -0.92
N LEU A 179 9.53 -2.48 -2.14
CA LEU A 179 9.17 -3.60 -3.01
C LEU A 179 9.75 -3.41 -4.41
N THR A 180 10.12 -4.51 -5.03
CA THR A 180 10.37 -4.60 -6.47
C THR A 180 9.46 -5.68 -7.03
N ILE A 181 8.70 -5.34 -8.05
CA ILE A 181 7.84 -6.30 -8.76
C ILE A 181 8.14 -6.32 -10.24
N VAL A 182 7.90 -7.45 -10.87
CA VAL A 182 7.95 -7.64 -12.33
C VAL A 182 6.60 -8.14 -12.78
N THR A 183 6.02 -7.47 -13.77
CA THR A 183 4.77 -7.87 -14.41
C THR A 183 4.83 -7.48 -15.88
N ASN A 184 4.34 -8.36 -16.78
CA ASN A 184 4.37 -8.17 -18.23
C ASN A 184 5.76 -7.71 -18.75
N ASP A 185 6.84 -8.33 -18.24
CA ASP A 185 8.24 -8.02 -18.54
C ASP A 185 8.73 -6.63 -18.10
N ASN A 186 7.89 -5.86 -17.40
CA ASN A 186 8.24 -4.57 -16.83
C ASN A 186 8.60 -4.69 -15.35
N GLN A 187 9.70 -4.04 -14.96
CA GLN A 187 10.12 -3.98 -13.56
C GLN A 187 9.76 -2.64 -12.94
N TYR A 188 9.18 -2.69 -11.74
CA TYR A 188 8.81 -1.55 -10.93
C TYR A 188 9.44 -1.66 -9.55
N ALA A 189 9.99 -0.56 -9.03
CA ALA A 189 10.48 -0.48 -7.67
C ALA A 189 9.83 0.71 -6.96
N PHE A 190 9.34 0.51 -5.75
CA PHE A 190 8.64 1.54 -4.99
C PHE A 190 8.67 1.23 -3.49
N LYS A 191 8.35 2.22 -2.68
CA LYS A 191 7.96 2.03 -1.30
C LYS A 191 6.44 2.02 -1.24
N PHE A 192 5.88 0.94 -0.75
CA PHE A 192 4.44 0.80 -0.59
C PHE A 192 4.04 1.27 0.79
N ASP A 193 3.13 2.24 0.84
CA ASP A 193 2.45 2.66 2.05
C ASP A 193 1.16 1.84 2.19
N ALA A 194 1.13 0.98 3.20
CA ALA A 194 0.05 0.01 3.39
C ALA A 194 -1.28 0.66 3.78
N GLU A 195 -1.24 1.76 4.48
CA GLU A 195 -2.43 2.45 4.96
C GLU A 195 -3.11 3.24 3.82
N LEU A 196 -2.31 4.04 3.12
CA LEU A 196 -2.79 4.89 2.04
C LEU A 196 -2.91 4.18 0.69
N PHE A 197 -2.48 2.91 0.61
CA PHE A 197 -2.33 2.18 -0.65
C PHE A 197 -1.54 2.97 -1.70
N ALA A 198 -0.46 3.61 -1.27
CA ALA A 198 0.31 4.54 -2.07
C ALA A 198 1.68 4.00 -2.49
N PHE A 199 2.08 4.35 -3.71
CA PHE A 199 3.36 3.95 -4.30
C PHE A 199 4.34 5.12 -4.22
N LYS A 200 5.12 5.20 -3.14
CA LYS A 200 6.11 6.26 -2.92
C LYS A 200 7.40 5.97 -3.70
N SER A 201 8.02 7.01 -4.26
CA SER A 201 9.29 6.90 -5.00
C SER A 201 9.24 5.85 -6.12
N LEU A 202 8.10 5.75 -6.82
CA LEU A 202 7.89 4.78 -7.90
C LEU A 202 8.91 4.98 -9.03
N LYS A 203 9.69 3.94 -9.29
CA LYS A 203 10.60 3.84 -10.42
C LYS A 203 9.93 3.07 -11.54
N LEU A 204 9.75 3.74 -12.66
CA LEU A 204 9.18 3.17 -13.88
C LEU A 204 10.29 2.59 -14.77
N PRO A 205 9.95 1.66 -15.68
CA PRO A 205 10.88 1.18 -16.70
C PRO A 205 11.49 2.33 -17.52
N LYS A 206 12.68 2.09 -18.08
CA LYS A 206 13.32 3.03 -18.97
C LYS A 206 12.62 3.00 -20.32
N TYR A 207 12.20 4.17 -20.80
CA TYR A 207 11.64 4.30 -22.13
C TYR A 207 12.74 4.38 -23.17
N GLU A 208 12.72 3.50 -24.17
CA GLU A 208 13.74 3.41 -25.22
C GLU A 208 13.24 3.90 -26.60
N GLY A 209 12.01 4.40 -26.65
CA GLY A 209 11.40 4.93 -27.88
C GLY A 209 11.66 6.42 -28.11
N LEU A 210 10.96 6.99 -29.09
CA LEU A 210 11.01 8.43 -29.39
C LEU A 210 10.46 9.25 -28.22
N ALA A 211 11.04 10.42 -27.96
CA ALA A 211 10.73 11.29 -26.82
C ALA A 211 9.23 11.60 -26.68
N ASP A 212 8.52 11.78 -27.78
CA ASP A 212 7.09 12.10 -27.82
C ASP A 212 6.20 10.97 -27.28
N GLY A 213 6.67 9.72 -27.32
CA GLY A 213 5.97 8.56 -26.76
C GLY A 213 6.16 8.35 -25.25
N ALA A 214 7.17 8.98 -24.65
CA ALA A 214 7.53 8.77 -23.27
C ALA A 214 6.41 9.10 -22.25
N PRO A 215 5.64 10.19 -22.38
CA PRO A 215 4.54 10.48 -21.47
C PRO A 215 3.47 9.39 -21.48
N LEU A 216 3.05 8.94 -22.66
CA LEU A 216 2.04 7.90 -22.80
C LEU A 216 2.51 6.55 -22.24
N ALA A 217 3.78 6.19 -22.47
CA ALA A 217 4.37 4.99 -21.88
C ALA A 217 4.36 5.06 -20.36
N ARG A 218 4.75 6.19 -19.77
CA ARG A 218 4.71 6.40 -18.30
C ARG A 218 3.30 6.26 -17.73
N LEU A 219 2.29 6.82 -18.39
CA LEU A 219 0.90 6.69 -17.96
C LEU A 219 0.43 5.23 -18.00
N ARG A 220 0.81 4.49 -19.04
CA ARG A 220 0.52 3.04 -19.12
C ARG A 220 1.17 2.28 -17.98
N TRP A 221 2.43 2.54 -17.67
CA TRP A 221 3.17 1.89 -16.59
C TRP A 221 2.62 2.23 -15.20
N VAL A 222 2.27 3.49 -14.95
CA VAL A 222 1.61 3.88 -13.68
C VAL A 222 0.32 3.11 -13.50
N ARG A 223 -0.51 3.01 -14.53
CA ARG A 223 -1.74 2.22 -14.50
C ARG A 223 -1.46 0.74 -14.29
N GLU A 224 -0.53 0.18 -15.05
CA GLU A 224 -0.17 -1.24 -14.99
C GLU A 224 0.25 -1.65 -13.57
N VAL A 225 1.18 -0.93 -12.95
CA VAL A 225 1.65 -1.25 -11.60
C VAL A 225 0.53 -1.13 -10.57
N ALA A 226 -0.28 -0.08 -10.65
CA ALA A 226 -1.36 0.15 -9.71
C ALA A 226 -2.45 -0.91 -9.82
N GLU A 227 -2.92 -1.22 -11.03
CA GLU A 227 -3.95 -2.24 -11.28
C GLU A 227 -3.47 -3.65 -10.93
N THR A 228 -2.22 -3.99 -11.27
CA THR A 228 -1.67 -5.33 -10.96
C THR A 228 -1.48 -5.51 -9.46
N PHE A 229 -1.00 -4.49 -8.77
CA PHE A 229 -0.82 -4.56 -7.32
C PHE A 229 -2.16 -4.56 -6.57
N GLU A 230 -3.15 -3.82 -7.05
CA GLU A 230 -4.52 -3.90 -6.52
C GLU A 230 -5.14 -5.28 -6.71
N LYS A 231 -4.92 -5.95 -7.86
CA LYS A 231 -5.35 -7.33 -8.06
C LYS A 231 -4.75 -8.27 -7.01
N LEU A 232 -3.46 -8.12 -6.71
CA LEU A 232 -2.80 -8.91 -5.67
C LEU A 232 -3.43 -8.65 -4.30
N TYR A 233 -3.68 -7.39 -3.98
CA TYR A 233 -4.33 -7.00 -2.72
C TYR A 233 -5.75 -7.57 -2.61
N ARG A 234 -6.56 -7.49 -3.66
CA ARG A 234 -7.90 -8.10 -3.69
C ARG A 234 -7.85 -9.63 -3.58
N GLN A 235 -6.81 -10.27 -4.12
CA GLN A 235 -6.61 -11.72 -3.93
C GLN A 235 -6.31 -12.05 -2.46
N PHE A 236 -5.48 -11.24 -1.78
CA PHE A 236 -5.27 -11.34 -0.34
C PHE A 236 -6.58 -11.14 0.42
N LEU A 237 -7.37 -10.11 0.13
CA LEU A 237 -8.65 -9.85 0.81
C LEU A 237 -9.62 -11.03 0.66
N LYS A 238 -9.74 -11.62 -0.52
CA LYS A 238 -10.54 -12.84 -0.73
C LYS A 238 -10.08 -14.02 0.11
N LEU A 239 -8.78 -14.18 0.29
CA LEU A 239 -8.22 -15.17 1.20
C LEU A 239 -8.54 -14.81 2.66
N ARG A 240 -8.32 -13.55 3.03
CA ARG A 240 -8.53 -13.03 4.39
C ARG A 240 -9.99 -13.17 4.85
N LEU A 241 -10.94 -12.95 3.97
CA LEU A 241 -12.38 -13.07 4.23
C LEU A 241 -12.90 -14.52 4.10
N SER A 242 -12.04 -15.48 3.76
CA SER A 242 -12.44 -16.88 3.63
C SER A 242 -12.12 -17.70 4.88
N THR A 243 -12.78 -18.85 5.03
CA THR A 243 -12.48 -19.82 6.09
C THR A 243 -11.03 -20.37 6.05
N ARG A 244 -10.33 -20.20 4.93
CA ARG A 244 -8.93 -20.62 4.78
C ARG A 244 -7.95 -19.71 5.52
N TRP A 245 -8.37 -18.50 5.89
CA TRP A 245 -7.51 -17.54 6.59
C TRP A 245 -6.99 -18.08 7.92
N ALA A 246 -7.78 -18.83 8.66
CA ALA A 246 -7.34 -19.42 9.93
C ALA A 246 -6.07 -20.28 9.77
N LYS A 247 -5.99 -21.08 8.69
CA LYS A 247 -4.81 -21.90 8.39
C LYS A 247 -3.60 -21.04 7.96
N GLU A 248 -3.85 -20.01 7.16
CA GLU A 248 -2.81 -19.08 6.73
C GLU A 248 -2.22 -18.32 7.93
N LEU A 249 -3.08 -17.88 8.84
CA LEU A 249 -2.69 -17.19 10.08
C LEU A 249 -1.80 -18.04 10.97
N GLU A 250 -2.09 -19.34 11.11
CA GLU A 250 -1.23 -20.28 11.83
C GLU A 250 0.16 -20.37 11.22
N GLN A 251 0.27 -20.47 9.89
CA GLN A 251 1.56 -20.49 9.19
C GLN A 251 2.33 -19.18 9.38
N ILE A 252 1.65 -18.05 9.36
CA ILE A 252 2.25 -16.74 9.63
C ILE A 252 2.78 -16.68 11.08
N ARG A 253 2.01 -17.17 12.04
CA ARG A 253 2.42 -17.22 13.46
C ARG A 253 3.68 -18.10 13.65
N GLU A 254 3.69 -19.29 13.04
CA GLU A 254 4.86 -20.17 13.06
C GLU A 254 6.11 -19.45 12.47
N PHE A 255 5.95 -18.80 11.32
CA PHE A 255 7.04 -18.04 10.69
C PHE A 255 7.56 -16.92 11.60
N ILE A 256 6.68 -16.17 12.28
CA ILE A 256 7.07 -15.10 13.19
C ILE A 256 7.83 -15.67 14.39
N GLN A 257 7.41 -16.80 14.94
CA GLN A 257 8.01 -17.42 16.13
C GLN A 257 9.33 -18.14 15.82
N GLU A 258 9.37 -19.00 14.80
CA GLU A 258 10.53 -19.86 14.54
C GLU A 258 11.64 -19.16 13.74
N GLY A 259 11.29 -18.17 12.92
CA GLY A 259 12.20 -17.61 11.92
C GLY A 259 12.44 -18.59 10.76
N VAL A 260 12.95 -18.09 9.63
CA VAL A 260 13.41 -18.96 8.54
C VAL A 260 14.55 -19.79 9.06
N LYS A 261 14.41 -21.10 9.11
CA LYS A 261 15.54 -22.02 9.20
C LYS A 261 16.37 -21.80 7.93
N CYS A 262 17.55 -21.17 8.10
CA CYS A 262 18.52 -21.00 7.01
C CYS A 262 19.05 -22.36 6.58
#